data_76637de3e1e92b23947cd26f36a9492d
#
_entry.id   76637de3e1e92b23947cd26f36a9492d
#
_cell.length_a   1.000
_cell.length_b   1.000
_cell.length_c   1.000
_cell.angle_alpha   90.00
_cell.angle_beta   90.00
_cell.angle_gamma   90.00
#
_symmetry.space_group_name_H-M   'P 1'
#
loop_
_entity.id
_entity.type
_entity.pdbx_description
1 polymer ?
#
loop_
_entity_poly.entity_id
_entity_poly.type
_entity_poly.pdbx_seq_one_letter_code
_entity_poly.pdbx_strand_id
1 'polypeptide(L)'
;MKKAAKITITALSAAAACGAAIYGVTHVLMDVAMNRQPPRLRKKKGSASRLTGETPNEGFRAAQKEASRQLAAAPHEVVAIQSRDGLHLAGHWFPCPDAERIIIAFHGWHSAWHWDFALISGFWRRERCSVLYVEQRAQQNSEGDYIGFGLTEREDCLAWARWVTERFGTALPIYLAGVSMGGTTVLMAADLPLPEAVRGIIADSAYTSPHAIWQHVARKNLHIPFVLGGWIADRVCRRRLSVGSDECSTLDS
;
A
#
# COMPACT_ATOMS: atom_id res chain seq x y z
N MET A 1 -52.68 12.12 -17.05
CA MET A 1 -52.04 12.13 -15.72
C MET A 1 -51.56 10.75 -15.25
N LYS A 2 -52.34 9.67 -15.28
CA LYS A 2 -51.92 8.29 -14.81
C LYS A 2 -50.73 7.68 -15.51
N LYS A 3 -50.54 7.91 -16.83
CA LYS A 3 -49.41 7.37 -17.64
C LYS A 3 -48.07 8.07 -17.29
N ALA A 4 -48.10 9.39 -17.16
CA ALA A 4 -46.92 10.17 -16.76
C ALA A 4 -46.45 9.79 -15.34
N ALA A 5 -47.36 9.67 -14.37
CA ALA A 5 -47.03 9.24 -13.01
C ALA A 5 -46.40 7.81 -12.97
N LYS A 6 -46.90 6.86 -13.78
CA LYS A 6 -46.31 5.53 -13.88
C LYS A 6 -44.86 5.55 -14.46
N ILE A 7 -44.63 6.34 -15.51
CA ILE A 7 -43.30 6.51 -16.12
C ILE A 7 -42.33 7.13 -15.08
N THR A 8 -42.79 8.16 -14.35
CA THR A 8 -41.93 8.80 -13.31
C THR A 8 -41.57 7.81 -12.18
N ILE A 9 -42.52 7.02 -11.71
CA ILE A 9 -42.29 6.03 -10.65
C ILE A 9 -41.32 4.97 -11.13
N THR A 10 -41.48 4.45 -12.35
CA THR A 10 -40.58 3.44 -12.92
C THR A 10 -39.17 4.00 -13.09
N ALA A 11 -39.03 5.24 -13.56
CA ALA A 11 -37.71 5.88 -13.71
C ALA A 11 -37.01 6.11 -12.35
N LEU A 12 -37.76 6.54 -11.34
CA LEU A 12 -37.23 6.71 -9.98
C LEU A 12 -36.81 5.37 -9.35
N SER A 13 -37.62 4.32 -9.54
CA SER A 13 -37.27 2.98 -9.05
C SER A 13 -36.01 2.42 -9.72
N ALA A 14 -35.88 2.62 -11.04
CA ALA A 14 -34.68 2.21 -11.78
C ALA A 14 -33.42 2.98 -11.30
N ALA A 15 -33.54 4.29 -11.12
CA ALA A 15 -32.45 5.11 -10.62
C ALA A 15 -32.03 4.71 -9.18
N ALA A 16 -32.99 4.41 -8.31
CA ALA A 16 -32.73 3.92 -6.97
C ALA A 16 -32.03 2.55 -6.96
N ALA A 17 -32.47 1.62 -7.85
CA ALA A 17 -31.85 0.31 -8.00
C ALA A 17 -30.41 0.43 -8.53
N CYS A 18 -30.16 1.29 -9.51
CA CYS A 18 -28.81 1.57 -10.02
C CYS A 18 -27.92 2.19 -8.92
N GLY A 19 -28.43 3.14 -8.14
CA GLY A 19 -27.70 3.74 -7.02
C GLY A 19 -27.32 2.71 -5.96
N ALA A 20 -28.25 1.83 -5.58
CA ALA A 20 -27.99 0.75 -4.63
C ALA A 20 -26.96 -0.25 -5.16
N ALA A 21 -27.01 -0.59 -6.46
CA ALA A 21 -26.02 -1.46 -7.09
C ALA A 21 -24.61 -0.83 -7.09
N ILE A 22 -24.49 0.45 -7.47
CA ILE A 22 -23.21 1.18 -7.42
C ILE A 22 -22.68 1.23 -5.99
N TYR A 23 -23.51 1.52 -5.01
CA TYR A 23 -23.14 1.54 -3.61
C TYR A 23 -22.60 0.17 -3.17
N GLY A 24 -23.33 -0.92 -3.43
CA GLY A 24 -22.93 -2.27 -3.06
C GLY A 24 -21.63 -2.71 -3.72
N VAL A 25 -21.49 -2.49 -5.04
CA VAL A 25 -20.26 -2.82 -5.78
C VAL A 25 -19.07 -2.02 -5.24
N THR A 26 -19.23 -0.73 -4.99
CA THR A 26 -18.14 0.10 -4.46
C THR A 26 -17.72 -0.37 -3.07
N HIS A 27 -18.65 -0.70 -2.18
CA HIS A 27 -18.33 -1.25 -0.86
C HIS A 27 -17.53 -2.56 -0.96
N VAL A 28 -17.94 -3.49 -1.84
CA VAL A 28 -17.21 -4.75 -2.06
C VAL A 28 -15.80 -4.48 -2.59
N LEU A 29 -15.64 -3.54 -3.52
CA LEU A 29 -14.32 -3.17 -4.04
C LEU A 29 -13.44 -2.55 -2.95
N MET A 30 -14.01 -1.69 -2.10
CA MET A 30 -13.28 -1.10 -0.97
C MET A 30 -12.93 -2.15 0.10
N ASP A 31 -13.78 -3.16 0.32
CA ASP A 31 -13.47 -4.28 1.21
C ASP A 31 -12.29 -5.10 0.67
N VAL A 32 -12.24 -5.35 -0.64
CA VAL A 32 -11.12 -6.04 -1.27
C VAL A 32 -9.83 -5.21 -1.21
N ALA A 33 -9.94 -3.89 -1.39
CA ALA A 33 -8.80 -3.00 -1.44
C ALA A 33 -8.18 -2.76 -0.05
N MET A 34 -9.02 -2.48 0.95
CA MET A 34 -8.57 -1.94 2.24
C MET A 34 -8.47 -2.98 3.35
N ASN A 35 -9.29 -4.04 3.34
CA ASN A 35 -9.32 -4.96 4.48
C ASN A 35 -8.06 -5.82 4.53
N ARG A 36 -7.52 -6.01 5.76
CA ARG A 36 -6.45 -6.96 6.03
C ARG A 36 -6.76 -8.36 5.49
N GLN A 37 -7.99 -8.81 5.67
CA GLN A 37 -8.51 -10.06 5.14
C GLN A 37 -9.63 -9.75 4.14
N PRO A 38 -9.29 -9.55 2.87
CA PRO A 38 -10.30 -9.27 1.88
C PRO A 38 -11.30 -10.40 1.77
N PRO A 39 -12.58 -10.11 1.44
CA PRO A 39 -13.59 -11.13 1.18
C PRO A 39 -13.05 -12.16 0.19
N ARG A 40 -13.25 -13.43 0.47
CA ARG A 40 -12.83 -14.52 -0.43
C ARG A 40 -13.64 -14.46 -1.72
N LEU A 41 -13.29 -13.57 -2.61
CA LEU A 41 -13.80 -13.62 -3.98
C LEU A 41 -13.30 -14.93 -4.60
N ARG A 42 -14.25 -15.72 -5.13
CA ARG A 42 -13.96 -17.02 -5.77
C ARG A 42 -12.84 -16.81 -6.79
N LYS A 43 -11.64 -17.29 -6.49
CA LYS A 43 -10.46 -17.14 -7.34
C LYS A 43 -10.71 -17.78 -8.69
N LYS A 44 -11.12 -16.99 -9.70
CA LYS A 44 -10.95 -17.41 -11.10
C LYS A 44 -9.46 -17.30 -11.42
N LYS A 45 -8.90 -18.36 -12.04
CA LYS A 45 -7.52 -18.36 -12.57
C LYS A 45 -7.31 -17.06 -13.37
N GLY A 46 -6.34 -16.23 -12.99
CA GLY A 46 -6.06 -14.92 -13.63
C GLY A 46 -6.69 -13.69 -12.94
N SER A 47 -7.36 -13.84 -11.79
CA SER A 47 -8.00 -12.70 -11.08
C SER A 47 -6.98 -11.66 -10.58
N ALA A 48 -5.83 -12.08 -10.08
CA ALA A 48 -4.78 -11.16 -9.61
C ALA A 48 -4.18 -10.36 -10.77
N SER A 49 -3.92 -11.00 -11.93
CA SER A 49 -3.41 -10.34 -13.13
C SER A 49 -4.35 -9.25 -13.68
N ARG A 50 -5.68 -9.39 -13.45
CA ARG A 50 -6.65 -8.36 -13.86
C ARG A 50 -6.62 -7.13 -12.93
N LEU A 51 -6.31 -7.31 -11.66
CA LEU A 51 -6.20 -6.21 -10.71
C LEU A 51 -4.90 -5.42 -10.90
N THR A 52 -3.80 -6.11 -11.20
CA THR A 52 -2.47 -5.49 -11.38
C THR A 52 -2.16 -5.14 -12.83
N GLY A 53 -2.88 -5.71 -13.81
CA GLY A 53 -2.61 -5.52 -15.24
C GLY A 53 -1.35 -6.22 -15.75
N GLU A 54 -0.66 -7.00 -14.92
CA GLU A 54 0.62 -7.62 -15.26
C GLU A 54 0.47 -9.05 -15.81
N THR A 55 1.19 -9.35 -16.88
CA THR A 55 1.48 -10.70 -17.38
C THR A 55 2.98 -10.96 -17.30
N PRO A 56 3.53 -11.30 -16.13
CA PRO A 56 4.97 -11.51 -15.98
C PRO A 56 5.45 -12.73 -16.78
N ASN A 57 6.65 -12.61 -17.36
CA ASN A 57 7.37 -13.72 -17.95
C ASN A 57 7.61 -14.84 -16.89
N GLU A 58 7.40 -16.11 -17.25
CA GLU A 58 7.56 -17.26 -16.34
C GLU A 58 8.98 -17.38 -15.80
N GLY A 59 9.99 -17.09 -16.59
CA GLY A 59 11.39 -17.09 -16.16
C GLY A 59 11.66 -16.03 -15.08
N PHE A 60 11.14 -14.83 -15.26
CA PHE A 60 11.23 -13.76 -14.24
C PHE A 60 10.56 -14.17 -12.92
N ARG A 61 9.35 -14.75 -13.00
CA ARG A 61 8.64 -15.24 -11.80
C ARG A 61 9.39 -16.34 -11.08
N ALA A 62 10.03 -17.26 -11.81
CA ALA A 62 10.82 -18.33 -11.21
C ALA A 62 12.05 -17.76 -10.48
N ALA A 63 12.75 -16.83 -11.10
CA ALA A 63 13.90 -16.15 -10.50
C ALA A 63 13.49 -15.34 -9.25
N GLN A 64 12.41 -14.58 -9.34
CA GLN A 64 11.87 -13.80 -8.19
C GLN A 64 11.46 -14.73 -7.03
N LYS A 65 10.79 -15.85 -7.32
CA LYS A 65 10.39 -16.83 -6.30
C LYS A 65 11.60 -17.44 -5.59
N GLU A 66 12.65 -17.77 -6.34
CA GLU A 66 13.86 -18.32 -5.76
C GLU A 66 14.59 -17.30 -4.90
N ALA A 67 14.81 -16.09 -5.42
CA ALA A 67 15.41 -14.99 -4.67
C ALA A 67 14.61 -14.64 -3.40
N SER A 68 13.27 -14.66 -3.49
CA SER A 68 12.38 -14.42 -2.36
C SER A 68 12.55 -15.47 -1.25
N ARG A 69 12.68 -16.76 -1.61
CA ARG A 69 12.94 -17.82 -0.63
C ARG A 69 14.30 -17.63 0.05
N GLN A 70 15.33 -17.27 -0.74
CA GLN A 70 16.68 -17.03 -0.22
C GLN A 70 16.70 -15.85 0.73
N LEU A 71 16.04 -14.73 0.37
CA LEU A 71 15.96 -13.54 1.23
C LEU A 71 15.21 -13.85 2.54
N ALA A 72 14.06 -14.54 2.46
CA ALA A 72 13.28 -14.90 3.64
C ALA A 72 14.02 -15.84 4.60
N ALA A 73 14.89 -16.71 4.06
CA ALA A 73 15.66 -17.66 4.85
C ALA A 73 17.01 -17.10 5.35
N ALA A 74 17.44 -15.95 4.85
CA ALA A 74 18.72 -15.35 5.24
C ALA A 74 18.66 -14.86 6.69
N PRO A 75 19.77 -14.97 7.46
CA PRO A 75 19.81 -14.53 8.85
C PRO A 75 19.50 -13.05 8.97
N HIS A 76 18.57 -12.70 9.87
CA HIS A 76 18.16 -11.34 10.16
C HIS A 76 17.55 -11.25 11.56
N GLU A 77 17.39 -10.05 12.07
CA GLU A 77 16.71 -9.77 13.32
C GLU A 77 15.26 -9.35 13.01
N VAL A 78 14.29 -9.97 13.69
CA VAL A 78 12.91 -9.50 13.66
C VAL A 78 12.76 -8.41 14.72
N VAL A 79 12.31 -7.24 14.30
CA VAL A 79 12.15 -6.06 15.14
C VAL A 79 10.71 -5.59 15.11
N ALA A 80 10.30 -4.84 16.12
CA ALA A 80 8.95 -4.28 16.19
C ALA A 80 8.98 -2.86 16.74
N ILE A 81 8.03 -2.04 16.29
CA ILE A 81 7.73 -0.74 16.85
C ILE A 81 6.25 -0.64 17.20
N GLN A 82 5.90 0.37 18.00
CA GLN A 82 4.52 0.78 18.17
C GLN A 82 4.25 2.00 17.28
N SER A 83 3.19 1.93 16.47
CA SER A 83 2.74 3.06 15.65
C SER A 83 2.13 4.16 16.51
N ARG A 84 1.91 5.34 15.93
CA ARG A 84 1.27 6.47 16.61
C ARG A 84 -0.12 6.14 17.18
N ASP A 85 -0.88 5.27 16.51
CA ASP A 85 -2.21 4.81 16.90
C ASP A 85 -2.19 3.49 17.70
N GLY A 86 -1.02 3.05 18.17
CA GLY A 86 -0.85 1.96 19.11
C GLY A 86 -0.71 0.56 18.50
N LEU A 87 -0.66 0.42 17.18
CA LEU A 87 -0.49 -0.87 16.51
C LEU A 87 0.95 -1.38 16.66
N HIS A 88 1.12 -2.67 16.86
CA HIS A 88 2.43 -3.33 16.75
C HIS A 88 2.77 -3.59 15.30
N LEU A 89 3.87 -3.00 14.83
CA LEU A 89 4.37 -3.14 13.47
C LEU A 89 5.67 -3.93 13.47
N ALA A 90 5.78 -4.91 12.58
CA ALA A 90 6.93 -5.79 12.45
C ALA A 90 7.88 -5.31 11.34
N GLY A 91 9.16 -5.61 11.51
CA GLY A 91 10.19 -5.37 10.49
C GLY A 91 11.32 -6.39 10.59
N HIS A 92 12.13 -6.47 9.54
CA HIS A 92 13.20 -7.43 9.36
C HIS A 92 14.51 -6.69 9.12
N TRP A 93 15.35 -6.65 10.14
CA TRP A 93 16.62 -5.96 10.10
C TRP A 93 17.74 -6.85 9.61
N PHE A 94 18.36 -6.46 8.52
CA PHE A 94 19.52 -7.11 7.90
C PHE A 94 20.74 -6.22 8.09
N PRO A 95 21.59 -6.51 9.09
CA PRO A 95 22.80 -5.72 9.32
C PRO A 95 23.83 -5.99 8.23
N CYS A 96 24.59 -4.95 7.86
CA CYS A 96 25.82 -5.04 7.10
C CYS A 96 26.96 -4.51 8.00
N PRO A 97 27.99 -5.32 8.33
CA PRO A 97 29.02 -4.93 9.30
C PRO A 97 29.79 -3.65 8.91
N ASP A 98 30.01 -3.45 7.62
CA ASP A 98 30.70 -2.33 7.00
C ASP A 98 29.73 -1.39 6.27
N ALA A 99 28.52 -1.23 6.80
CA ALA A 99 27.48 -0.41 6.18
C ALA A 99 27.93 1.04 6.01
N GLU A 100 27.65 1.59 4.85
CA GLU A 100 27.84 3.01 4.53
C GLU A 100 26.51 3.76 4.50
N ARG A 101 25.40 3.02 4.49
CA ARG A 101 24.04 3.58 4.45
C ARG A 101 23.02 2.60 4.98
N ILE A 102 21.84 3.13 5.29
CA ILE A 102 20.70 2.34 5.74
C ILE A 102 19.55 2.54 4.74
N ILE A 103 18.88 1.44 4.40
CA ILE A 103 17.67 1.48 3.59
C ILE A 103 16.50 1.03 4.46
N ILE A 104 15.39 1.77 4.46
CA ILE A 104 14.12 1.35 5.03
C ILE A 104 13.17 1.08 3.85
N ALA A 105 12.73 -0.17 3.69
CA ALA A 105 12.08 -0.65 2.49
C ALA A 105 10.61 -1.03 2.75
N PHE A 106 9.68 -0.43 2.00
CA PHE A 106 8.22 -0.56 2.11
C PHE A 106 7.64 -1.30 0.91
N HIS A 107 7.08 -2.49 1.12
CA HIS A 107 6.52 -3.34 0.07
C HIS A 107 5.19 -2.82 -0.49
N GLY A 108 4.70 -3.41 -1.58
CA GLY A 108 3.44 -3.05 -2.23
C GLY A 108 2.19 -3.60 -1.53
N TRP A 109 1.06 -3.28 -2.11
CA TRP A 109 -0.26 -3.70 -1.64
C TRP A 109 -0.43 -5.23 -1.66
N HIS A 110 -0.84 -5.83 -0.53
CA HIS A 110 -0.99 -7.28 -0.33
C HIS A 110 0.22 -8.10 -0.81
N SER A 111 1.41 -7.50 -0.72
CA SER A 111 2.68 -8.15 -1.04
C SER A 111 3.44 -8.52 0.24
N ALA A 112 4.70 -8.89 0.08
CA ALA A 112 5.60 -9.22 1.18
C ALA A 112 6.98 -8.61 0.92
N TRP A 113 7.64 -8.18 2.00
CA TRP A 113 8.97 -7.60 1.94
C TRP A 113 9.97 -8.49 1.19
N HIS A 114 10.01 -9.79 1.49
CA HIS A 114 10.90 -10.75 0.83
C HIS A 114 10.54 -11.01 -0.64
N TRP A 115 9.31 -10.69 -1.07
CA TRP A 115 8.87 -10.84 -2.46
C TRP A 115 9.24 -9.63 -3.31
N ASP A 116 8.93 -8.45 -2.86
CA ASP A 116 9.13 -7.22 -3.64
C ASP A 116 10.60 -6.82 -3.73
N PHE A 117 11.36 -7.07 -2.67
CA PHE A 117 12.78 -6.68 -2.62
C PHE A 117 13.76 -7.83 -2.91
N ALA A 118 13.27 -9.02 -3.27
CA ALA A 118 14.09 -10.20 -3.52
C ALA A 118 15.24 -9.94 -4.49
N LEU A 119 14.94 -9.36 -5.65
CA LEU A 119 15.91 -9.19 -6.73
C LEU A 119 16.91 -8.07 -6.46
N ILE A 120 16.50 -7.03 -5.74
CA ILE A 120 17.36 -5.88 -5.43
C ILE A 120 18.22 -6.09 -4.17
N SER A 121 17.82 -7.01 -3.28
CA SER A 121 18.49 -7.23 -1.99
C SER A 121 19.97 -7.56 -2.13
N GLY A 122 20.32 -8.36 -3.13
CA GLY A 122 21.71 -8.70 -3.43
C GLY A 122 22.55 -7.49 -3.87
N PHE A 123 21.95 -6.56 -4.61
CA PHE A 123 22.60 -5.30 -4.96
C PHE A 123 22.84 -4.44 -3.73
N TRP A 124 21.83 -4.19 -2.89
CA TRP A 124 21.97 -3.41 -1.67
C TRP A 124 23.04 -3.96 -0.73
N ARG A 125 23.16 -5.29 -0.64
CA ARG A 125 24.22 -5.92 0.16
C ARG A 125 25.60 -5.64 -0.40
N ARG A 126 25.81 -5.73 -1.73
CA ARG A 126 27.09 -5.40 -2.36
C ARG A 126 27.46 -3.93 -2.19
N GLU A 127 26.46 -3.06 -2.19
CA GLU A 127 26.63 -1.61 -1.98
C GLU A 127 26.71 -1.24 -0.49
N ARG A 128 27.02 -2.19 0.37
CA ARG A 128 27.21 -1.99 1.82
C ARG A 128 26.04 -1.27 2.49
N CYS A 129 24.82 -1.73 2.21
CA CYS A 129 23.61 -1.23 2.86
C CYS A 129 23.19 -2.18 3.99
N SER A 130 22.96 -1.65 5.19
CA SER A 130 22.06 -2.28 6.14
C SER A 130 20.62 -2.02 5.70
N VAL A 131 19.74 -3.00 5.82
CA VAL A 131 18.37 -2.87 5.30
C VAL A 131 17.35 -3.26 6.37
N LEU A 132 16.37 -2.39 6.58
CA LEU A 132 15.16 -2.68 7.31
C LEU A 132 14.03 -2.91 6.31
N TYR A 133 13.56 -4.13 6.17
CA TYR A 133 12.36 -4.45 5.42
C TYR A 133 11.16 -4.39 6.35
N VAL A 134 10.23 -3.48 6.07
CA VAL A 134 9.04 -3.24 6.89
C VAL A 134 7.88 -4.10 6.42
N GLU A 135 7.15 -4.69 7.35
CA GLU A 135 5.80 -5.19 7.10
C GLU A 135 4.82 -4.05 7.35
N GLN A 136 4.18 -3.54 6.30
CA GLN A 136 3.26 -2.41 6.44
C GLN A 136 2.01 -2.81 7.23
N ARG A 137 1.37 -1.84 7.91
CA ARG A 137 0.16 -2.06 8.70
C ARG A 137 -0.89 -2.87 7.96
N ALA A 138 -1.72 -3.61 8.69
CA ALA A 138 -2.75 -4.49 8.15
C ALA A 138 -2.25 -5.58 7.18
N GLN A 139 -0.95 -5.87 7.18
CA GLN A 139 -0.35 -6.89 6.32
C GLN A 139 0.62 -7.77 7.10
N GLN A 140 0.71 -9.04 6.72
CA GLN A 140 1.59 -10.04 7.33
C GLN A 140 1.45 -10.09 8.87
N ASN A 141 2.54 -9.82 9.63
CA ASN A 141 2.55 -9.84 11.09
C ASN A 141 2.26 -8.48 11.73
N SER A 142 2.30 -7.38 10.96
CA SER A 142 1.91 -6.07 11.44
C SER A 142 0.42 -5.98 11.71
N GLU A 143 0.03 -5.37 12.83
CA GLU A 143 -1.36 -5.19 13.22
C GLU A 143 -2.10 -4.17 12.33
N GLY A 144 -3.39 -4.04 12.56
CA GLY A 144 -4.31 -3.16 11.86
C GLY A 144 -5.37 -3.92 11.06
N ASP A 145 -6.50 -3.28 10.84
CA ASP A 145 -7.63 -3.85 10.12
C ASP A 145 -7.68 -3.39 8.67
N TYR A 146 -7.14 -2.20 8.39
CA TYR A 146 -7.25 -1.55 7.10
C TYR A 146 -5.91 -1.07 6.55
N ILE A 147 -5.75 -1.25 5.24
CA ILE A 147 -4.67 -0.69 4.44
C ILE A 147 -5.07 0.72 4.02
N GLY A 148 -4.22 1.70 4.29
CA GLY A 148 -4.49 3.13 4.09
C GLY A 148 -3.99 3.69 2.77
N PHE A 149 -3.37 2.89 1.91
CA PHE A 149 -2.82 3.32 0.61
C PHE A 149 -1.83 4.50 0.70
N GLY A 150 -1.04 4.52 1.75
CA GLY A 150 -0.05 5.57 2.03
C GLY A 150 -0.53 6.61 3.05
N LEU A 151 -1.84 6.80 3.23
CA LEU A 151 -2.39 7.84 4.13
C LEU A 151 -2.00 7.64 5.60
N THR A 152 -2.14 6.44 6.10
CA THR A 152 -1.76 6.07 7.45
C THR A 152 -0.35 5.49 7.52
N GLU A 153 0.09 4.80 6.48
CA GLU A 153 1.43 4.21 6.37
C GLU A 153 2.56 5.26 6.36
N ARG A 154 2.30 6.50 5.91
CA ARG A 154 3.29 7.59 5.98
C ARG A 154 3.73 7.89 7.42
N GLU A 155 2.80 7.82 8.38
CA GLU A 155 3.10 8.01 9.80
C GLU A 155 3.93 6.84 10.36
N ASP A 156 3.66 5.62 9.88
CA ASP A 156 4.48 4.45 10.21
C ASP A 156 5.89 4.58 9.63
N CYS A 157 6.01 5.12 8.41
CA CYS A 157 7.29 5.40 7.79
C CYS A 157 8.12 6.38 8.64
N LEU A 158 7.51 7.46 9.13
CA LEU A 158 8.15 8.38 10.07
C LEU A 158 8.56 7.66 11.36
N ALA A 159 7.69 6.81 11.91
CA ALA A 159 8.00 6.06 13.14
C ALA A 159 9.20 5.11 12.95
N TRP A 160 9.25 4.39 11.84
CA TRP A 160 10.39 3.53 11.49
C TRP A 160 11.68 4.32 11.25
N ALA A 161 11.61 5.49 10.59
CA ALA A 161 12.78 6.35 10.40
C ALA A 161 13.33 6.86 11.73
N ARG A 162 12.46 7.24 12.66
CA ARG A 162 12.86 7.63 14.03
C ARG A 162 13.47 6.47 14.78
N TRP A 163 12.85 5.29 14.77
CA TRP A 163 13.38 4.10 15.42
C TRP A 163 14.77 3.72 14.91
N VAL A 164 15.01 3.78 13.59
CA VAL A 164 16.34 3.54 13.03
C VAL A 164 17.34 4.58 13.53
N THR A 165 16.96 5.85 13.55
CA THR A 165 17.83 6.94 14.01
C THR A 165 18.14 6.82 15.51
N GLU A 166 17.17 6.47 16.34
CA GLU A 166 17.34 6.25 17.76
C GLU A 166 18.25 5.06 18.07
N ARG A 167 18.13 3.99 17.30
CA ARG A 167 18.88 2.76 17.51
C ARG A 167 20.32 2.81 16.98
N PHE A 168 20.53 3.42 15.81
CA PHE A 168 21.82 3.39 15.11
C PHE A 168 22.50 4.75 14.99
N GLY A 169 21.85 5.80 15.49
CA GLY A 169 22.36 7.18 15.41
C GLY A 169 22.18 7.79 14.02
N THR A 170 22.82 8.93 13.81
CA THR A 170 22.70 9.75 12.60
C THR A 170 23.95 9.69 11.70
N ALA A 171 24.94 8.86 12.04
CA ALA A 171 26.20 8.80 11.31
C ALA A 171 26.05 8.27 9.88
N LEU A 172 25.11 7.35 9.67
CA LEU A 172 24.84 6.80 8.34
C LEU A 172 23.63 7.47 7.70
N PRO A 173 23.71 7.80 6.41
CA PRO A 173 22.56 8.31 5.67
C PRO A 173 21.49 7.22 5.54
N ILE A 174 20.24 7.61 5.73
CA ILE A 174 19.06 6.75 5.59
C ILE A 174 18.38 7.07 4.25
N TYR A 175 18.00 6.04 3.51
CA TYR A 175 17.19 6.15 2.31
C TYR A 175 15.90 5.38 2.50
N LEU A 176 14.77 6.04 2.22
CA LEU A 176 13.46 5.39 2.21
C LEU A 176 13.23 4.80 0.82
N ALA A 177 12.94 3.52 0.74
CA ALA A 177 12.66 2.84 -0.53
C ALA A 177 11.28 2.21 -0.51
N GLY A 178 10.53 2.30 -1.60
CA GLY A 178 9.21 1.69 -1.67
C GLY A 178 8.79 1.30 -3.07
N VAL A 179 8.00 0.22 -3.15
CA VAL A 179 7.46 -0.31 -4.41
C VAL A 179 5.94 -0.14 -4.41
N SER A 180 5.36 0.39 -5.49
CA SER A 180 3.91 0.56 -5.65
C SER A 180 3.31 1.35 -4.48
N MET A 181 2.44 0.74 -3.67
CA MET A 181 1.89 1.36 -2.46
C MET A 181 2.99 1.82 -1.49
N GLY A 182 4.05 1.01 -1.30
CA GLY A 182 5.20 1.41 -0.51
C GLY A 182 5.94 2.62 -1.08
N GLY A 183 6.01 2.73 -2.41
CA GLY A 183 6.53 3.93 -3.09
C GLY A 183 5.71 5.18 -2.78
N THR A 184 4.39 5.06 -2.80
CA THR A 184 3.49 6.15 -2.39
C THR A 184 3.63 6.48 -0.91
N THR A 185 3.74 5.46 -0.04
CA THR A 185 3.99 5.64 1.40
C THR A 185 5.22 6.52 1.67
N VAL A 186 6.36 6.21 1.05
CA VAL A 186 7.60 6.97 1.28
C VAL A 186 7.56 8.38 0.67
N LEU A 187 6.86 8.56 -0.46
CA LEU A 187 6.64 9.89 -1.04
C LEU A 187 5.76 10.77 -0.14
N MET A 188 4.65 10.22 0.37
CA MET A 188 3.77 10.94 1.30
C MET A 188 4.45 11.24 2.64
N ALA A 189 5.40 10.41 3.07
CA ALA A 189 6.18 10.65 4.28
C ALA A 189 7.16 11.82 4.12
N ALA A 190 7.50 12.23 2.90
CA ALA A 190 8.42 13.34 2.65
C ALA A 190 7.90 14.69 3.18
N ASP A 191 6.60 14.83 3.33
CA ASP A 191 5.94 16.02 3.90
C ASP A 191 5.93 16.04 5.44
N LEU A 192 6.40 14.97 6.08
CA LEU A 192 6.47 14.84 7.52
C LEU A 192 7.87 15.25 8.04
N PRO A 193 7.99 15.58 9.33
CA PRO A 193 9.27 15.95 9.94
C PRO A 193 10.18 14.71 10.11
N LEU A 194 10.69 14.21 9.00
CA LEU A 194 11.63 13.11 8.94
C LEU A 194 12.95 13.48 9.65
N PRO A 195 13.65 12.52 10.28
CA PRO A 195 14.99 12.74 10.83
C PRO A 195 15.96 13.27 9.76
N GLU A 196 16.88 14.14 10.15
CA GLU A 196 17.90 14.71 9.26
C GLU A 196 18.81 13.65 8.59
N ALA A 197 18.94 12.48 9.19
CA ALA A 197 19.67 11.35 8.62
C ALA A 197 19.01 10.80 7.35
N VAL A 198 17.70 11.06 7.13
CA VAL A 198 17.00 10.70 5.87
C VAL A 198 17.46 11.63 4.76
N ARG A 199 18.17 11.08 3.78
CA ARG A 199 18.83 11.84 2.70
C ARG A 199 18.17 11.68 1.33
N GLY A 200 17.26 10.71 1.19
CA GLY A 200 16.59 10.51 -0.10
C GLY A 200 15.51 9.47 -0.07
N ILE A 201 14.72 9.50 -1.14
CA ILE A 201 13.59 8.60 -1.34
C ILE A 201 13.75 7.90 -2.69
N ILE A 202 13.50 6.61 -2.71
CA ILE A 202 13.49 5.75 -3.90
C ILE A 202 12.07 5.18 -4.03
N ALA A 203 11.28 5.73 -4.95
CA ALA A 203 9.91 5.30 -5.17
C ALA A 203 9.79 4.63 -6.55
N ASP A 204 9.47 3.34 -6.55
CA ASP A 204 9.22 2.58 -7.77
C ASP A 204 7.72 2.39 -7.98
N SER A 205 7.23 2.75 -9.18
CA SER A 205 5.84 2.55 -9.61
C SER A 205 4.79 3.12 -8.65
N ALA A 206 5.11 4.24 -7.99
CA ALA A 206 4.20 4.92 -7.07
C ALA A 206 3.01 5.55 -7.80
N TYR A 207 1.91 5.73 -7.09
CA TYR A 207 0.75 6.48 -7.55
C TYR A 207 0.59 7.79 -6.77
N THR A 208 -0.12 8.76 -7.35
CA THR A 208 -0.25 10.10 -6.78
C THR A 208 -1.22 10.19 -5.60
N SER A 209 -2.29 9.39 -5.61
CA SER A 209 -3.27 9.34 -4.52
C SER A 209 -4.03 8.01 -4.47
N PRO A 210 -4.63 7.64 -3.31
CA PRO A 210 -5.53 6.49 -3.23
C PRO A 210 -6.67 6.57 -4.26
N HIS A 211 -7.25 7.75 -4.44
CA HIS A 211 -8.30 7.97 -5.42
C HIS A 211 -7.84 7.67 -6.84
N ALA A 212 -6.64 8.13 -7.21
CA ALA A 212 -6.07 7.91 -8.54
C ALA A 212 -5.86 6.42 -8.85
N ILE A 213 -5.31 5.64 -7.91
CA ILE A 213 -5.12 4.20 -8.12
C ILE A 213 -6.45 3.45 -8.16
N TRP A 214 -7.43 3.79 -7.31
CA TRP A 214 -8.76 3.15 -7.35
C TRP A 214 -9.48 3.46 -8.67
N GLN A 215 -9.42 4.72 -9.14
CA GLN A 215 -9.97 5.11 -10.44
C GLN A 215 -9.29 4.35 -11.59
N HIS A 216 -7.97 4.24 -11.55
CA HIS A 216 -7.20 3.50 -12.54
C HIS A 216 -7.63 2.04 -12.60
N VAL A 217 -7.66 1.35 -11.46
CA VAL A 217 -8.06 -0.06 -11.36
C VAL A 217 -9.51 -0.26 -11.82
N ALA A 218 -10.42 0.59 -11.37
CA ALA A 218 -11.82 0.49 -11.76
C ALA A 218 -12.00 0.67 -13.28
N ARG A 219 -11.41 1.70 -13.86
CA ARG A 219 -11.59 2.03 -15.29
C ARG A 219 -10.79 1.11 -16.22
N LYS A 220 -9.51 0.90 -15.92
CA LYS A 220 -8.58 0.21 -16.84
C LYS A 220 -8.60 -1.31 -16.66
N ASN A 221 -8.66 -1.78 -15.42
CA ASN A 221 -8.54 -3.21 -15.13
C ASN A 221 -9.90 -3.91 -15.01
N LEU A 222 -10.90 -3.24 -14.41
CA LEU A 222 -12.24 -3.80 -14.20
C LEU A 222 -13.30 -3.30 -15.20
N HIS A 223 -13.00 -2.26 -15.99
CA HIS A 223 -13.90 -1.63 -16.96
C HIS A 223 -15.21 -1.12 -16.32
N ILE A 224 -15.13 -0.63 -15.07
CA ILE A 224 -16.25 -0.09 -14.30
C ILE A 224 -16.19 1.44 -14.33
N PRO A 225 -17.30 2.16 -14.65
CA PRO A 225 -17.36 3.61 -14.51
C PRO A 225 -17.19 4.02 -13.04
N PHE A 226 -16.24 4.92 -12.75
CA PHE A 226 -15.87 5.28 -11.37
C PHE A 226 -16.51 6.59 -10.87
N VAL A 227 -17.24 7.31 -11.71
CA VAL A 227 -17.71 8.69 -11.42
C VAL A 227 -18.53 8.79 -10.11
N LEU A 228 -19.55 7.93 -9.94
CA LEU A 228 -20.33 7.89 -8.70
C LEU A 228 -19.69 7.03 -7.61
N GLY A 229 -18.97 5.99 -7.99
CA GLY A 229 -18.24 5.12 -7.07
C GLY A 229 -17.09 5.82 -6.35
N GLY A 230 -16.46 6.81 -6.99
CA GLY A 230 -15.36 7.58 -6.42
C GLY A 230 -15.72 8.30 -5.12
N TRP A 231 -16.85 8.99 -5.10
CA TRP A 231 -17.34 9.66 -3.90
C TRP A 231 -17.66 8.67 -2.75
N ILE A 232 -18.23 7.51 -3.09
CA ILE A 232 -18.52 6.47 -2.09
C ILE A 232 -17.22 5.87 -1.57
N ALA A 233 -16.26 5.57 -2.46
CA ALA A 233 -14.95 5.04 -2.08
C ALA A 233 -14.21 5.98 -1.14
N ASP A 234 -14.17 7.26 -1.45
CA ASP A 234 -13.57 8.29 -0.63
C ASP A 234 -14.21 8.37 0.77
N ARG A 235 -15.54 8.37 0.84
CA ARG A 235 -16.27 8.36 2.12
C ARG A 235 -16.01 7.08 2.94
N VAL A 236 -15.93 5.93 2.31
CA VAL A 236 -15.61 4.66 2.99
C VAL A 236 -14.18 4.69 3.53
N CYS A 237 -13.24 5.18 2.74
CA CYS A 237 -11.84 5.32 3.13
C CYS A 237 -11.68 6.21 4.36
N ARG A 238 -12.21 7.43 4.31
CA ARG A 238 -12.18 8.39 5.43
C ARG A 238 -12.74 7.79 6.71
N ARG A 239 -13.89 7.11 6.61
CA ARG A 239 -14.53 6.49 7.77
C ARG A 239 -13.71 5.34 8.37
N ARG A 240 -13.05 4.53 7.53
CA ARG A 240 -12.23 3.39 7.99
C ARG A 240 -10.91 3.81 8.60
N LEU A 241 -10.30 4.83 8.03
CA LEU A 241 -9.00 5.32 8.48
C LEU A 241 -9.11 6.39 9.55
N SER A 242 -10.34 6.86 9.85
CA SER A 242 -10.59 7.99 10.76
C SER A 242 -9.84 9.27 10.38
N VAL A 243 -9.61 9.46 9.06
CA VAL A 243 -8.92 10.65 8.53
C VAL A 243 -9.91 11.77 8.19
N GLY A 244 -9.50 13.02 8.43
CA GLY A 244 -10.32 14.20 8.16
C GLY A 244 -10.49 14.51 6.67
N SER A 245 -11.39 15.47 6.36
CA SER A 245 -11.61 15.93 4.99
C SER A 245 -10.35 16.53 4.36
N ASP A 246 -9.53 17.18 5.17
CA ASP A 246 -8.38 17.95 4.72
C ASP A 246 -7.16 17.07 4.41
N GLU A 247 -7.05 15.91 5.06
CA GLU A 247 -5.95 14.95 4.81
C GLU A 247 -6.09 14.20 3.48
N CYS A 248 -7.32 14.06 2.94
CA CYS A 248 -7.54 13.45 1.62
C CYS A 248 -7.44 14.47 0.47
N SER A 249 -7.66 15.76 0.72
CA SER A 249 -7.63 16.80 -0.31
C SER A 249 -6.21 17.25 -0.69
N THR A 250 -5.24 17.09 0.20
CA THR A 250 -3.82 17.37 -0.07
C THR A 250 -3.17 16.42 -1.08
N LEU A 251 -3.89 15.37 -1.49
CA LEU A 251 -3.40 14.36 -2.44
C LEU A 251 -3.82 14.63 -3.89
N ASP A 252 -4.66 15.63 -4.13
CA ASP A 252 -5.16 16.01 -5.46
C ASP A 252 -4.49 17.29 -6.00
N SER A 253 -3.53 17.88 -5.28
CA SER A 253 -2.77 19.08 -5.68
C SER A 253 -1.36 18.76 -6.17
#